data_db4e04b4b3242aafce4b28cca8124229
#
_entry.id   db4e04b4b3242aafce4b28cca8124229
#
_cell.length_a   1.000
_cell.length_b   1.000
_cell.length_c   1.000
_cell.angle_alpha   90.00
_cell.angle_beta   90.00
_cell.angle_gamma   90.00
#
_symmetry.space_group_name_H-M   'P 1'
#
loop_
_entity.id
_entity.type
_entity.pdbx_description
1 polymer ?
#
loop_
_entity_poly.entity_id
_entity_poly.type
_entity_poly.pdbx_seq_one_letter_code
_entity_poly.pdbx_strand_id
1 'polypeptide(L)'
;MKKFLLAGALSVIAAVAQPQPANFGPDSLPQPNVAKGTLTKAVLAPGKTYPGVPHDYQVYVPAKVDPAKPLPYMVFLDGNGYAGDGMRVPVVLDNLIAKGELPAMAVIFVNPGNLAPVKPETQLARFSRDWEYDDVRPNFSRFLVDELIPEVAKKVNLSANPDDHAIGGTSTGAVGAFMAAWYRPDVFHRVLYFIGTFVDMRGANQVPFWLRKTEPRPLRIFLQDGTADIDSYAGNWPLQNQSMDAAMNFSGYDHKFALYPGEAHSTRLASEVMPDILRWLWRGYPAPISQNAPAVVPTPPGRGGRGGAGRAGTPAAGLPVAPRGPVYRQPAYNVVTPDKQWEAIAGDYTAAAATAANQAGDVFFVDAKSNRLYKVGTDGKPAVFKQNAGGAKALRGGPDGRLYAIQATGRRIVSWGADGAEKVVASNVDGFDLAITQSGNIYFTDPVHKTVVLIDAKGQRRTVYSGGGIEAPTALALTPDHAFLNVNDAKTREPWSFRVAADGSLEHGAPFFRMETSEQNRLDTAQEIAVDNSGNMYRGTIMGIEMESASGRMDMILNPPKYGSVVSHVAFGGPDRDWLYAVEDGKLYRRQTKRKGAASWEPVKPPQPSL
;
A
#
# COMPACT_ATOMS: atom_id res chain seq x y z
N MET A 1 -24.70 14.88 -59.93
CA MET A 1 -24.89 15.65 -58.67
C MET A 1 -25.19 14.68 -57.52
N LYS A 2 -24.18 14.30 -56.77
CA LYS A 2 -24.33 13.48 -55.57
C LYS A 2 -24.03 14.37 -54.37
N LYS A 3 -25.04 14.62 -53.53
CA LYS A 3 -24.92 15.38 -52.29
C LYS A 3 -24.29 14.49 -51.22
N PHE A 4 -23.12 14.86 -50.71
CA PHE A 4 -22.55 14.30 -49.48
C PHE A 4 -23.16 15.02 -48.29
N LEU A 5 -23.83 14.29 -47.41
CA LEU A 5 -24.22 14.73 -46.08
C LEU A 5 -23.04 14.47 -45.12
N LEU A 6 -22.44 15.54 -44.62
CA LEU A 6 -21.50 15.47 -43.51
C LEU A 6 -22.30 15.37 -42.22
N ALA A 7 -22.25 14.22 -41.54
CA ALA A 7 -22.74 14.09 -40.17
C ALA A 7 -21.63 14.56 -39.21
N GLY A 8 -21.85 15.73 -38.60
CA GLY A 8 -20.96 16.23 -37.57
C GLY A 8 -21.18 15.46 -36.27
N ALA A 9 -20.19 14.71 -35.80
CA ALA A 9 -20.16 14.14 -34.47
C ALA A 9 -19.85 15.26 -33.49
N LEU A 10 -20.83 15.67 -32.67
CA LEU A 10 -20.60 16.50 -31.51
C LEU A 10 -19.91 15.65 -30.44
N SER A 11 -18.62 15.83 -30.25
CA SER A 11 -17.89 15.32 -29.09
C SER A 11 -18.29 16.18 -27.88
N VAL A 12 -19.11 15.64 -27.00
CA VAL A 12 -19.36 16.23 -25.68
C VAL A 12 -18.09 15.99 -24.85
N ILE A 13 -17.20 16.96 -24.83
CA ILE A 13 -16.12 17.02 -23.86
C ILE A 13 -16.78 17.32 -22.52
N ALA A 14 -16.88 16.33 -21.65
CA ALA A 14 -17.22 16.57 -20.25
C ALA A 14 -16.14 17.50 -19.68
N ALA A 15 -16.50 18.75 -19.44
CA ALA A 15 -15.63 19.69 -18.75
C ALA A 15 -15.39 19.14 -17.34
N VAL A 16 -14.18 18.66 -17.05
CA VAL A 16 -13.73 18.42 -15.69
C VAL A 16 -13.78 19.79 -15.01
N ALA A 17 -14.70 19.94 -14.06
CA ALA A 17 -14.82 21.19 -13.30
C ALA A 17 -13.47 21.46 -12.62
N GLN A 18 -12.87 22.60 -12.92
CA GLN A 18 -11.64 23.05 -12.24
C GLN A 18 -11.93 23.16 -10.74
N PRO A 19 -11.02 22.66 -9.88
CA PRO A 19 -11.20 22.79 -8.44
C PRO A 19 -11.40 24.26 -8.06
N GLN A 20 -12.49 24.57 -7.39
CA GLN A 20 -12.74 25.94 -6.90
C GLN A 20 -11.64 26.32 -5.90
N PRO A 21 -11.05 27.51 -5.98
CA PRO A 21 -10.09 27.97 -5.00
C PRO A 21 -10.76 28.08 -3.62
N ALA A 22 -9.99 27.83 -2.54
CA ALA A 22 -10.48 27.99 -1.18
C ALA A 22 -10.84 29.44 -0.87
N ASN A 23 -11.99 29.65 -0.24
CA ASN A 23 -12.45 30.96 0.20
C ASN A 23 -12.06 31.16 1.67
N PHE A 24 -10.88 31.74 1.91
CA PHE A 24 -10.36 31.94 3.24
C PHE A 24 -11.01 33.11 3.97
N GLY A 25 -11.52 32.83 5.17
CA GLY A 25 -11.95 33.86 6.11
C GLY A 25 -10.80 34.64 6.76
N PRO A 26 -11.07 35.71 7.49
CA PRO A 26 -10.06 36.58 8.11
C PRO A 26 -9.05 35.82 8.99
N ASP A 27 -9.48 34.77 9.68
CA ASP A 27 -8.62 33.98 10.57
C ASP A 27 -7.60 33.10 9.84
N SER A 28 -7.81 32.86 8.55
CA SER A 28 -6.90 32.15 7.68
C SER A 28 -6.02 33.06 6.81
N LEU A 29 -6.12 34.37 7.00
CA LEU A 29 -5.34 35.38 6.28
C LEU A 29 -4.38 36.13 7.24
N PRO A 30 -3.15 36.45 6.81
CA PRO A 30 -2.22 37.21 7.64
C PRO A 30 -2.81 38.52 8.10
N GLN A 31 -2.73 38.84 9.40
CA GLN A 31 -3.20 40.06 9.99
C GLN A 31 -2.04 41.05 10.28
N PRO A 32 -2.16 42.34 10.01
CA PRO A 32 -1.03 43.27 10.13
C PRO A 32 -0.41 43.38 11.53
N ASN A 33 -1.23 43.23 12.58
CA ASN A 33 -0.81 43.41 13.97
C ASN A 33 -0.61 42.09 14.74
N VAL A 34 -0.62 40.97 14.04
CA VAL A 34 -0.40 39.66 14.63
C VAL A 34 1.04 39.25 14.46
N ALA A 35 1.72 38.98 15.58
CA ALA A 35 3.09 38.49 15.55
C ALA A 35 3.14 37.08 14.99
N LYS A 36 4.01 36.85 14.03
CA LYS A 36 4.16 35.56 13.34
C LYS A 36 5.06 34.62 14.14
N GLY A 37 4.64 33.39 14.30
CA GLY A 37 5.48 32.31 14.82
C GLY A 37 6.63 31.96 13.87
N THR A 38 7.55 31.17 14.36
CA THR A 38 8.71 30.70 13.62
C THR A 38 8.46 29.29 13.09
N LEU A 39 8.76 29.06 11.81
CA LEU A 39 8.70 27.76 11.17
C LEU A 39 10.12 27.29 10.82
N THR A 40 10.61 26.24 11.48
CA THR A 40 11.94 25.68 11.29
C THR A 40 11.87 24.33 10.62
N LYS A 41 12.63 24.13 9.56
CA LYS A 41 12.75 22.85 8.82
C LYS A 41 13.88 22.01 9.38
N ALA A 42 13.67 20.70 9.42
CA ALA A 42 14.67 19.72 9.81
C ALA A 42 14.42 18.37 9.15
N VAL A 43 15.38 17.47 9.25
CA VAL A 43 15.30 16.08 8.80
C VAL A 43 15.56 15.18 9.99
N LEU A 44 14.66 14.24 10.25
CA LEU A 44 14.90 13.15 11.17
C LEU A 44 15.69 12.07 10.43
N ALA A 45 16.86 11.73 10.96
CA ALA A 45 17.65 10.62 10.45
C ALA A 45 16.88 9.28 10.58
N PRO A 46 17.19 8.29 9.73
CA PRO A 46 16.57 6.98 9.82
C PRO A 46 16.66 6.38 11.22
N GLY A 47 15.51 5.97 11.75
CA GLY A 47 15.41 5.35 13.07
C GLY A 47 15.25 3.82 13.02
N LYS A 48 14.74 3.25 14.11
CA LYS A 48 14.50 1.81 14.23
C LYS A 48 13.20 1.37 13.56
N THR A 49 12.16 2.23 13.62
CA THR A 49 10.83 1.89 13.12
C THR A 49 10.80 1.80 11.61
N TYR A 50 11.47 2.75 10.93
CA TYR A 50 11.59 2.80 9.47
C TYR A 50 13.07 2.86 9.07
N PRO A 51 13.77 1.70 9.08
CA PRO A 51 15.21 1.65 8.80
C PRO A 51 15.54 2.19 7.40
N GLY A 52 16.54 3.07 7.34
CA GLY A 52 17.01 3.68 6.09
C GLY A 52 16.11 4.79 5.54
N VAL A 53 14.99 5.10 6.18
CA VAL A 53 14.01 6.08 5.72
C VAL A 53 14.11 7.37 6.55
N PRO A 54 14.69 8.45 6.01
CA PRO A 54 14.66 9.76 6.64
C PRO A 54 13.29 10.42 6.48
N HIS A 55 12.95 11.33 7.41
CA HIS A 55 11.68 12.06 7.39
C HIS A 55 11.93 13.56 7.48
N ASP A 56 11.44 14.30 6.49
CA ASP A 56 11.39 15.74 6.54
C ASP A 56 10.31 16.20 7.49
N TYR A 57 10.61 17.15 8.35
CA TYR A 57 9.63 17.78 9.22
C TYR A 57 9.89 19.27 9.43
N GLN A 58 8.85 19.98 9.84
CA GLN A 58 8.92 21.39 10.21
C GLN A 58 8.32 21.54 11.59
N VAL A 59 8.86 22.47 12.37
CA VAL A 59 8.35 22.82 13.68
C VAL A 59 7.95 24.28 13.71
N TYR A 60 6.68 24.55 13.99
CA TYR A 60 6.17 25.87 14.27
C TYR A 60 6.22 26.12 15.76
N VAL A 61 6.71 27.32 16.15
CA VAL A 61 6.70 27.82 17.52
C VAL A 61 6.10 29.23 17.51
N PRO A 62 5.08 29.52 18.35
CA PRO A 62 4.46 30.86 18.42
C PRO A 62 5.46 31.95 18.75
N ALA A 63 5.18 33.19 18.30
CA ALA A 63 6.10 34.34 18.45
C ALA A 63 6.37 34.74 19.90
N LYS A 64 5.41 34.51 20.80
CA LYS A 64 5.49 34.94 22.20
C LYS A 64 5.26 33.73 23.11
N VAL A 65 6.32 33.03 23.43
CA VAL A 65 6.30 31.88 24.36
C VAL A 65 7.35 32.07 25.44
N ASP A 66 7.06 31.57 26.63
CA ASP A 66 8.03 31.43 27.70
C ASP A 66 8.74 30.08 27.51
N PRO A 67 10.04 30.05 27.16
CA PRO A 67 10.73 28.78 26.92
C PRO A 67 10.86 27.89 28.16
N ALA A 68 10.64 28.44 29.36
CA ALA A 68 10.63 27.66 30.60
C ALA A 68 9.30 26.91 30.83
N LYS A 69 8.24 27.27 30.12
CA LYS A 69 6.93 26.62 30.25
C LYS A 69 6.76 25.57 29.16
N PRO A 70 6.30 24.35 29.50
CA PRO A 70 6.00 23.35 28.50
C PRO A 70 4.84 23.80 27.60
N LEU A 71 5.00 23.62 26.31
CA LEU A 71 4.00 23.98 25.29
C LEU A 71 3.12 22.79 24.97
N PRO A 72 1.80 22.96 24.92
CA PRO A 72 0.93 22.08 24.17
C PRO A 72 1.44 21.90 22.73
N TYR A 73 1.13 20.77 22.10
CA TYR A 73 1.54 20.62 20.72
C TYR A 73 0.54 19.84 19.86
N MET A 74 0.65 20.04 18.55
CA MET A 74 -0.05 19.26 17.53
C MET A 74 0.96 18.60 16.59
N VAL A 75 0.58 17.46 16.03
CA VAL A 75 1.31 16.80 14.93
C VAL A 75 0.42 16.74 13.72
N PHE A 76 0.89 17.20 12.55
CA PHE A 76 0.19 17.05 11.28
C PHE A 76 0.98 16.16 10.34
N LEU A 77 0.31 15.13 9.83
CA LEU A 77 0.82 14.24 8.80
C LEU A 77 0.62 14.87 7.42
N ASP A 78 1.49 14.57 6.45
CA ASP A 78 1.60 15.32 5.19
C ASP A 78 1.89 16.81 5.45
N GLY A 79 2.80 17.06 6.37
CA GLY A 79 3.02 18.33 7.04
C GLY A 79 3.20 19.53 6.12
N ASN A 80 3.82 19.35 4.95
CA ASN A 80 4.00 20.44 3.97
C ASN A 80 2.67 21.01 3.49
N GLY A 81 1.63 20.19 3.33
CA GLY A 81 0.28 20.64 2.95
C GLY A 81 -0.36 21.51 4.02
N TYR A 82 -0.15 21.18 5.29
CA TYR A 82 -0.71 21.94 6.42
C TYR A 82 0.08 23.20 6.74
N ALA A 83 1.40 23.17 6.62
CA ALA A 83 2.26 24.33 6.86
C ALA A 83 2.20 25.37 5.75
N GLY A 84 1.88 24.95 4.52
CA GLY A 84 1.88 25.78 3.31
C GLY A 84 0.56 26.52 3.07
N ASP A 85 0.47 27.15 1.90
CA ASP A 85 -0.66 28.00 1.49
C ASP A 85 -1.99 27.26 1.34
N GLY A 86 -1.97 25.92 1.22
CA GLY A 86 -3.18 25.12 1.08
C GLY A 86 -4.04 25.13 2.35
N MET A 87 -3.44 24.84 3.50
CA MET A 87 -4.16 24.77 4.79
C MET A 87 -3.86 25.93 5.73
N ARG A 88 -2.72 26.60 5.57
CA ARG A 88 -2.31 27.81 6.31
C ARG A 88 -2.33 27.69 7.83
N VAL A 89 -2.10 26.50 8.37
CA VAL A 89 -2.19 26.25 9.81
C VAL A 89 -1.34 27.23 10.64
N PRO A 90 -0.08 27.59 10.26
CA PRO A 90 0.68 28.59 11.00
C PRO A 90 -0.01 29.96 11.10
N VAL A 91 -0.62 30.43 9.99
CA VAL A 91 -1.36 31.71 9.97
C VAL A 91 -2.61 31.64 10.84
N VAL A 92 -3.34 30.53 10.78
CA VAL A 92 -4.53 30.32 11.62
C VAL A 92 -4.14 30.33 13.09
N LEU A 93 -3.06 29.67 13.45
CA LEU A 93 -2.57 29.63 14.84
C LEU A 93 -2.12 31.02 15.32
N ASP A 94 -1.34 31.76 14.51
CA ASP A 94 -0.94 33.13 14.85
C ASP A 94 -2.18 33.99 15.20
N ASN A 95 -3.22 33.94 14.37
CA ASN A 95 -4.43 34.69 14.55
C ASN A 95 -5.25 34.27 15.78
N LEU A 96 -5.46 32.97 15.97
CA LEU A 96 -6.31 32.47 17.05
C LEU A 96 -5.61 32.54 18.42
N ILE A 97 -4.28 32.35 18.47
CA ILE A 97 -3.48 32.56 19.68
C ILE A 97 -3.48 34.04 20.06
N ALA A 98 -3.31 34.96 19.10
CA ALA A 98 -3.36 36.40 19.34
C ALA A 98 -4.72 36.86 19.88
N LYS A 99 -5.80 36.19 19.51
CA LYS A 99 -7.18 36.45 20.01
C LYS A 99 -7.42 35.79 21.38
N GLY A 100 -6.54 34.92 21.88
CA GLY A 100 -6.75 34.15 23.09
C GLY A 100 -7.78 33.02 22.92
N GLU A 101 -8.10 32.63 21.72
CA GLU A 101 -9.07 31.57 21.40
C GLU A 101 -8.45 30.16 21.37
N LEU A 102 -7.12 30.10 21.24
CA LEU A 102 -6.32 28.88 21.39
C LEU A 102 -5.17 29.11 22.37
N PRO A 103 -4.71 28.06 23.06
CA PRO A 103 -3.46 28.15 23.80
C PRO A 103 -2.29 28.36 22.86
N ALA A 104 -1.23 29.02 23.34
CA ALA A 104 0.04 29.01 22.63
C ALA A 104 0.55 27.57 22.55
N MET A 105 0.79 27.06 21.33
CA MET A 105 1.18 25.67 21.10
C MET A 105 2.21 25.54 19.99
N ALA A 106 3.08 24.55 20.12
CA ALA A 106 3.97 24.14 19.03
C ALA A 106 3.23 23.24 18.03
N VAL A 107 3.68 23.20 16.77
CA VAL A 107 3.16 22.26 15.79
C VAL A 107 4.31 21.57 15.07
N ILE A 108 4.22 20.25 14.99
CA ILE A 108 5.15 19.40 14.25
C ILE A 108 4.46 18.99 12.95
N PHE A 109 4.98 19.45 11.82
CA PHE A 109 4.52 19.11 10.48
C PHE A 109 5.46 18.04 9.92
N VAL A 110 5.07 16.78 9.92
CA VAL A 110 5.89 15.67 9.44
C VAL A 110 5.40 15.15 8.10
N ASN A 111 6.34 14.92 7.19
CA ASN A 111 6.05 14.26 5.92
C ASN A 111 6.39 12.78 6.00
N PRO A 112 5.77 11.93 5.17
CA PRO A 112 6.15 10.52 5.07
C PRO A 112 7.58 10.40 4.56
N GLY A 113 8.21 9.29 4.91
CA GLY A 113 9.59 9.06 4.55
C GLY A 113 9.79 8.74 3.07
N ASN A 114 11.03 8.85 2.63
CA ASN A 114 11.43 8.55 1.27
C ASN A 114 12.77 7.81 1.27
N LEU A 115 12.74 6.53 0.93
CA LEU A 115 13.96 5.72 0.82
C LEU A 115 14.67 6.05 -0.51
N ALA A 116 15.82 6.72 -0.42
CA ALA A 116 16.59 7.12 -1.59
C ALA A 116 17.08 5.91 -2.40
N PRO A 117 17.14 6.01 -3.73
CA PRO A 117 17.71 4.97 -4.58
C PRO A 117 19.22 4.95 -4.46
N VAL A 118 19.82 3.78 -4.73
CA VAL A 118 21.29 3.62 -4.77
C VAL A 118 21.86 4.20 -6.07
N LYS A 119 21.10 4.10 -7.18
CA LYS A 119 21.46 4.60 -8.51
C LYS A 119 20.37 5.52 -9.04
N PRO A 120 20.38 6.82 -8.70
CA PRO A 120 19.30 7.75 -9.06
C PRO A 120 19.03 7.86 -10.57
N GLU A 121 20.03 7.57 -11.41
CA GLU A 121 19.91 7.62 -12.86
C GLU A 121 19.01 6.51 -13.46
N THR A 122 18.83 5.40 -12.75
CA THR A 122 18.07 4.25 -13.24
C THR A 122 17.04 3.72 -12.25
N GLN A 123 17.04 4.23 -11.01
CA GLN A 123 16.20 3.75 -9.91
C GLN A 123 15.33 4.87 -9.35
N LEU A 124 14.11 4.55 -8.96
CA LEU A 124 13.22 5.46 -8.25
C LEU A 124 13.43 5.37 -6.73
N ALA A 125 13.27 6.50 -6.07
CA ALA A 125 13.09 6.52 -4.63
C ALA A 125 11.79 5.80 -4.25
N ARG A 126 11.77 5.09 -3.13
CA ARG A 126 10.54 4.52 -2.57
C ARG A 126 9.88 5.53 -1.65
N PHE A 127 8.76 6.08 -2.08
CA PHE A 127 7.91 6.91 -1.25
C PHE A 127 7.10 6.04 -0.29
N SER A 128 7.28 6.24 1.01
CA SER A 128 6.78 5.30 2.03
C SER A 128 5.38 5.61 2.56
N ARG A 129 4.71 6.65 2.04
CA ARG A 129 3.45 7.17 2.59
C ARG A 129 2.38 6.10 2.81
N ASP A 130 2.15 5.27 1.82
CA ASP A 130 1.11 4.23 1.88
C ASP A 130 1.48 3.12 2.87
N TRP A 131 2.76 2.80 2.96
CA TRP A 131 3.26 1.84 3.93
C TRP A 131 3.22 2.36 5.37
N GLU A 132 3.52 3.64 5.58
CA GLU A 132 3.53 4.27 6.91
C GLU A 132 2.14 4.58 7.42
N TYR A 133 1.27 5.17 6.56
CA TYR A 133 0.01 5.76 6.98
C TYR A 133 -1.20 4.82 6.86
N ASP A 134 -1.24 3.91 5.88
CA ASP A 134 -2.32 2.93 5.75
C ASP A 134 -2.17 1.77 6.75
N ASP A 135 -1.00 1.63 7.39
CA ASP A 135 -0.74 0.55 8.34
C ASP A 135 -1.53 0.75 9.64
N VAL A 136 -2.49 -0.14 9.87
CA VAL A 136 -3.31 -0.13 11.09
C VAL A 136 -2.60 -0.70 12.32
N ARG A 137 -1.33 -1.11 12.21
CA ARG A 137 -0.48 -1.58 13.31
C ARG A 137 0.18 -0.41 14.05
N PRO A 138 0.79 -0.65 15.24
CA PRO A 138 1.34 0.41 16.06
C PRO A 138 2.68 1.01 15.56
N ASN A 139 3.14 0.67 14.34
CA ASN A 139 4.46 1.10 13.85
C ASN A 139 4.56 2.63 13.75
N PHE A 140 3.57 3.26 13.12
CA PHE A 140 3.61 4.71 12.96
C PHE A 140 3.49 5.45 14.31
N SER A 141 2.72 4.94 15.27
CA SER A 141 2.66 5.52 16.61
C SER A 141 4.01 5.42 17.34
N ARG A 142 4.74 4.29 17.18
CA ARG A 142 6.10 4.14 17.73
C ARG A 142 7.06 5.15 17.10
N PHE A 143 7.05 5.30 15.79
CA PHE A 143 7.86 6.30 15.10
C PHE A 143 7.64 7.71 15.66
N LEU A 144 6.38 8.12 15.82
CA LEU A 144 6.07 9.45 16.36
C LEU A 144 6.56 9.60 17.80
N VAL A 145 6.25 8.64 18.67
CA VAL A 145 6.43 8.79 20.12
C VAL A 145 7.84 8.44 20.57
N ASP A 146 8.46 7.46 19.93
CA ASP A 146 9.78 6.99 20.37
C ASP A 146 10.94 7.66 19.61
N GLU A 147 10.67 8.29 18.45
CA GLU A 147 11.70 8.86 17.58
C GLU A 147 11.49 10.35 17.30
N LEU A 148 10.37 10.76 16.66
CA LEU A 148 10.17 12.14 16.19
C LEU A 148 9.93 13.14 17.33
N ILE A 149 8.96 12.87 18.22
CA ILE A 149 8.62 13.79 19.31
C ILE A 149 9.81 14.00 20.26
N PRO A 150 10.58 12.96 20.67
CA PRO A 150 11.79 13.15 21.46
C PRO A 150 12.86 13.99 20.76
N GLU A 151 12.99 13.90 19.44
CA GLU A 151 13.94 14.74 18.67
C GLU A 151 13.54 16.22 18.71
N VAL A 152 12.24 16.52 18.55
CA VAL A 152 11.71 17.88 18.67
C VAL A 152 11.84 18.41 20.08
N ALA A 153 11.61 17.57 21.09
CA ALA A 153 11.68 17.93 22.50
C ALA A 153 13.11 18.37 22.96
N LYS A 154 14.13 18.02 22.21
CA LYS A 154 15.50 18.56 22.45
C LYS A 154 15.62 20.07 22.21
N LYS A 155 14.70 20.63 21.42
CA LYS A 155 14.76 22.05 20.98
C LYS A 155 13.58 22.87 21.48
N VAL A 156 12.44 22.24 21.72
CA VAL A 156 11.20 22.87 22.17
C VAL A 156 10.73 22.18 23.44
N ASN A 157 10.46 22.95 24.48
CA ASN A 157 9.92 22.41 25.72
C ASN A 157 8.45 22.01 25.53
N LEU A 158 8.22 20.73 25.19
CA LEU A 158 6.89 20.16 24.92
C LEU A 158 6.25 19.68 26.22
N SER A 159 4.94 19.86 26.36
CA SER A 159 4.17 19.29 27.48
C SER A 159 4.25 17.76 27.49
N ALA A 160 4.14 17.16 28.66
CA ALA A 160 4.00 15.71 28.82
C ALA A 160 2.54 15.28 29.10
N ASN A 161 1.62 16.24 29.21
CA ASN A 161 0.22 15.95 29.49
C ASN A 161 -0.54 15.60 28.19
N PRO A 162 -1.13 14.40 28.05
CA PRO A 162 -1.84 13.99 26.84
C PRO A 162 -3.04 14.90 26.48
N ASP A 163 -3.61 15.61 27.45
CA ASP A 163 -4.66 16.60 27.18
C ASP A 163 -4.14 17.87 26.48
N ASP A 164 -2.84 18.05 26.40
CA ASP A 164 -2.19 19.15 25.70
C ASP A 164 -1.79 18.75 24.25
N HIS A 165 -2.13 17.55 23.82
CA HIS A 165 -1.63 17.05 22.55
C HIS A 165 -2.74 16.70 21.57
N ALA A 166 -2.49 17.07 20.29
CA ALA A 166 -3.37 16.76 19.19
C ALA A 166 -2.58 16.16 18.01
N ILE A 167 -3.29 15.39 17.19
CA ILE A 167 -2.74 14.84 15.94
C ILE A 167 -3.77 14.97 14.83
N GLY A 168 -3.31 15.24 13.60
CA GLY A 168 -4.19 15.38 12.46
C GLY A 168 -3.61 14.89 11.15
N GLY A 169 -4.50 14.54 10.21
CA GLY A 169 -4.10 14.06 8.89
C GLY A 169 -5.23 14.07 7.87
N THR A 170 -4.87 13.84 6.62
CA THR A 170 -5.78 13.84 5.48
C THR A 170 -5.66 12.53 4.71
N SER A 171 -6.79 11.98 4.24
CA SER A 171 -6.80 10.76 3.43
C SER A 171 -6.13 9.59 4.17
N THR A 172 -5.07 8.98 3.65
CA THR A 172 -4.30 7.96 4.37
C THR A 172 -3.65 8.51 5.64
N GLY A 173 -3.25 9.79 5.64
CA GLY A 173 -2.78 10.48 6.85
C GLY A 173 -3.83 10.54 7.97
N ALA A 174 -5.13 10.49 7.63
CA ALA A 174 -6.20 10.37 8.61
C ALA A 174 -6.15 9.03 9.36
N VAL A 175 -5.86 7.93 8.65
CA VAL A 175 -5.67 6.60 9.27
C VAL A 175 -4.46 6.63 10.18
N GLY A 176 -3.31 7.10 9.69
CA GLY A 176 -2.08 7.22 10.50
C GLY A 176 -2.27 8.06 11.75
N ALA A 177 -2.94 9.21 11.66
CA ALA A 177 -3.24 10.09 12.79
C ALA A 177 -4.17 9.42 13.81
N PHE A 178 -5.28 8.84 13.34
CA PHE A 178 -6.23 8.14 14.21
C PHE A 178 -5.58 6.94 14.91
N MET A 179 -4.86 6.09 14.17
CA MET A 179 -4.20 4.91 14.73
C MET A 179 -3.08 5.28 15.71
N ALA A 180 -2.37 6.41 15.49
CA ALA A 180 -1.39 6.90 16.43
C ALA A 180 -2.02 7.23 17.80
N ALA A 181 -3.12 7.98 17.80
CA ALA A 181 -3.86 8.28 19.04
C ALA A 181 -4.53 7.03 19.62
N TRP A 182 -5.02 6.13 18.78
CA TRP A 182 -5.63 4.87 19.19
C TRP A 182 -4.65 3.98 19.98
N TYR A 183 -3.42 3.82 19.50
CA TYR A 183 -2.42 3.01 20.20
C TYR A 183 -1.73 3.74 21.35
N ARG A 184 -1.70 5.08 21.31
CA ARG A 184 -1.02 5.90 22.30
C ARG A 184 -1.96 6.96 22.91
N PRO A 185 -3.07 6.51 23.57
CA PRO A 185 -3.96 7.42 24.30
C PRO A 185 -3.28 8.04 25.55
N ASP A 186 -2.13 7.52 25.94
CA ASP A 186 -1.24 8.11 26.94
C ASP A 186 -0.45 9.32 26.38
N VAL A 187 -0.52 9.56 25.06
CA VAL A 187 0.17 10.67 24.40
C VAL A 187 -0.82 11.63 23.73
N PHE A 188 -1.84 11.16 23.03
CA PHE A 188 -2.75 12.00 22.26
C PHE A 188 -4.19 11.84 22.72
N HIS A 189 -4.83 12.97 23.12
CA HIS A 189 -6.26 13.00 23.44
C HIS A 189 -7.11 13.73 22.40
N ARG A 190 -6.51 14.44 21.42
CA ARG A 190 -7.24 15.17 20.37
C ARG A 190 -6.83 14.65 19.01
N VAL A 191 -7.83 14.34 18.19
CA VAL A 191 -7.64 13.84 16.81
C VAL A 191 -8.48 14.67 15.87
N LEU A 192 -7.89 15.08 14.76
CA LEU A 192 -8.66 15.65 13.65
C LEU A 192 -8.26 15.00 12.34
N TYR A 193 -9.23 14.71 11.49
CA TYR A 193 -8.92 14.20 10.18
C TYR A 193 -9.95 14.58 9.12
N PHE A 194 -9.51 14.57 7.87
CA PHE A 194 -10.29 14.94 6.70
C PHE A 194 -10.27 13.83 5.67
N ILE A 195 -11.43 13.58 5.02
CA ILE A 195 -11.54 12.62 3.91
C ILE A 195 -10.81 11.29 4.20
N GLY A 196 -11.09 10.70 5.37
CA GLY A 196 -10.32 9.59 5.92
C GLY A 196 -10.39 8.32 5.09
N THR A 197 -9.24 7.70 4.81
CA THR A 197 -9.11 6.45 4.05
C THR A 197 -9.40 5.22 4.92
N PHE A 198 -10.56 5.19 5.59
CA PHE A 198 -10.98 4.02 6.38
C PHE A 198 -11.59 2.90 5.52
N VAL A 199 -11.24 2.86 4.25
CA VAL A 199 -11.53 1.79 3.29
C VAL A 199 -10.48 0.67 3.38
N ASP A 200 -10.63 -0.39 2.58
CA ASP A 200 -9.72 -1.54 2.63
C ASP A 200 -8.48 -1.35 1.76
N MET A 201 -7.55 -0.50 2.25
CA MET A 201 -6.21 -0.38 1.67
C MET A 201 -5.23 -1.33 2.33
N ARG A 202 -5.21 -1.36 3.68
CA ARG A 202 -4.37 -2.25 4.50
C ARG A 202 -5.08 -2.62 5.81
N GLY A 203 -6.41 -2.81 5.74
CA GLY A 203 -7.25 -3.24 6.85
C GLY A 203 -7.89 -2.10 7.67
N ALA A 204 -7.83 -0.85 7.22
CA ALA A 204 -8.45 0.28 7.93
C ALA A 204 -9.99 0.19 7.98
N ASN A 205 -10.62 -0.55 7.07
CA ASN A 205 -12.06 -0.86 7.08
C ASN A 205 -12.51 -1.64 8.34
N GLN A 206 -11.58 -2.24 9.09
CA GLN A 206 -11.88 -2.95 10.34
C GLN A 206 -11.98 -2.02 11.56
N VAL A 207 -11.44 -0.82 11.48
CA VAL A 207 -11.35 0.13 12.62
C VAL A 207 -12.72 0.46 13.23
N PRO A 208 -13.81 0.70 12.47
CA PRO A 208 -15.14 0.91 13.04
C PRO A 208 -15.61 -0.25 13.94
N PHE A 209 -15.25 -1.48 13.59
CA PHE A 209 -15.61 -2.66 14.38
C PHE A 209 -14.75 -2.79 15.64
N TRP A 210 -13.47 -2.36 15.58
CA TRP A 210 -12.62 -2.32 16.76
C TRP A 210 -13.10 -1.29 17.77
N LEU A 211 -13.51 -0.10 17.32
CA LEU A 211 -14.11 0.92 18.17
C LEU A 211 -15.30 0.38 18.98
N ARG A 212 -16.19 -0.39 18.33
CA ARG A 212 -17.37 -0.98 18.97
C ARG A 212 -17.06 -2.08 19.98
N LYS A 213 -15.91 -2.72 19.88
CA LYS A 213 -15.50 -3.87 20.69
C LYS A 213 -14.52 -3.51 21.80
N THR A 214 -13.96 -2.30 21.74
CA THR A 214 -12.93 -1.84 22.68
C THR A 214 -13.54 -0.82 23.65
N GLU A 215 -13.11 -0.86 24.89
CA GLU A 215 -13.44 0.18 25.86
C GLU A 215 -13.04 1.57 25.30
N PRO A 216 -13.92 2.58 25.41
CA PRO A 216 -13.63 3.91 24.87
C PRO A 216 -12.35 4.52 25.48
N ARG A 217 -11.53 5.11 24.65
CA ARG A 217 -10.31 5.82 25.03
C ARG A 217 -10.60 7.32 25.17
N PRO A 218 -9.83 8.08 25.98
CA PRO A 218 -10.09 9.49 26.23
C PRO A 218 -9.76 10.36 25.02
N LEU A 219 -10.46 10.17 23.91
CA LEU A 219 -10.22 10.86 22.64
C LEU A 219 -11.38 11.81 22.31
N ARG A 220 -11.03 13.03 21.91
CA ARG A 220 -11.91 13.97 21.23
C ARG A 220 -11.58 13.98 19.74
N ILE A 221 -12.54 13.69 18.88
CA ILE A 221 -12.29 13.41 17.47
C ILE A 221 -13.13 14.31 16.57
N PHE A 222 -12.49 15.08 15.70
CA PHE A 222 -13.16 15.79 14.61
C PHE A 222 -12.89 15.07 13.30
N LEU A 223 -13.93 14.80 12.54
CA LEU A 223 -13.81 14.20 11.20
C LEU A 223 -14.69 14.95 10.19
N GLN A 224 -14.19 15.04 8.97
CA GLN A 224 -14.90 15.70 7.85
C GLN A 224 -14.74 14.85 6.58
N ASP A 225 -15.83 14.76 5.81
CA ASP A 225 -15.86 14.12 4.50
C ASP A 225 -16.85 14.82 3.56
N GLY A 226 -16.84 14.45 2.29
CA GLY A 226 -17.78 14.89 1.27
C GLY A 226 -18.65 13.75 0.75
N THR A 227 -19.91 14.03 0.40
CA THR A 227 -20.81 12.98 -0.12
C THR A 227 -20.45 12.51 -1.53
N ALA A 228 -19.61 13.26 -2.26
CA ALA A 228 -19.11 12.94 -3.59
C ALA A 228 -17.62 12.51 -3.55
N ASP A 229 -17.14 12.05 -2.39
CA ASP A 229 -15.80 11.51 -2.26
C ASP A 229 -15.64 10.16 -2.99
N ILE A 230 -14.44 9.62 -3.02
CA ILE A 230 -14.01 8.46 -3.82
C ILE A 230 -14.93 7.24 -3.59
N ASP A 231 -15.28 6.59 -4.68
CA ASP A 231 -15.84 5.24 -4.72
C ASP A 231 -14.95 4.38 -5.63
N SER A 232 -14.15 3.49 -5.04
CA SER A 232 -13.11 2.74 -5.73
C SER A 232 -13.10 1.26 -5.36
N TYR A 233 -12.10 0.52 -5.88
CA TYR A 233 -11.87 -0.89 -5.56
C TYR A 233 -11.68 -1.16 -4.06
N ALA A 234 -11.11 -0.21 -3.32
CA ALA A 234 -10.88 -0.35 -1.89
C ALA A 234 -12.12 -0.05 -1.04
N GLY A 235 -13.16 0.55 -1.63
CA GLY A 235 -14.41 0.88 -0.98
C GLY A 235 -14.90 2.28 -1.28
N ASN A 236 -15.94 2.68 -0.56
CA ASN A 236 -16.58 4.01 -0.69
C ASN A 236 -16.23 4.85 0.55
N TRP A 237 -15.50 5.96 0.36
CA TRP A 237 -15.02 6.82 1.45
C TRP A 237 -16.16 7.39 2.31
N PRO A 238 -17.21 8.02 1.75
CA PRO A 238 -18.35 8.52 2.53
C PRO A 238 -18.99 7.46 3.40
N LEU A 239 -19.22 6.25 2.89
CA LEU A 239 -19.83 5.16 3.66
C LEU A 239 -18.92 4.69 4.80
N GLN A 240 -17.61 4.61 4.57
CA GLN A 240 -16.68 4.19 5.62
C GLN A 240 -16.51 5.26 6.70
N ASN A 241 -16.48 6.55 6.35
CA ASN A 241 -16.46 7.63 7.33
C ASN A 241 -17.78 7.75 8.11
N GLN A 242 -18.93 7.44 7.49
CA GLN A 242 -20.20 7.26 8.20
C GLN A 242 -20.18 6.05 9.13
N SER A 243 -19.50 4.96 8.76
CA SER A 243 -19.31 3.80 9.62
C SER A 243 -18.43 4.13 10.84
N MET A 244 -17.39 4.96 10.65
CA MET A 244 -16.59 5.52 11.74
C MET A 244 -17.42 6.37 12.69
N ASP A 245 -18.22 7.31 12.17
CA ASP A 245 -19.16 8.12 12.95
C ASP A 245 -20.14 7.27 13.75
N ALA A 246 -20.77 6.30 13.11
CA ALA A 246 -21.70 5.38 13.77
C ALA A 246 -21.04 4.53 14.87
N ALA A 247 -19.76 4.16 14.70
CA ALA A 247 -19.00 3.43 15.71
C ALA A 247 -18.62 4.32 16.90
N MET A 248 -18.24 5.57 16.64
CA MET A 248 -17.93 6.56 17.68
C MET A 248 -19.18 6.92 18.49
N ASN A 249 -20.33 7.10 17.83
CA ASN A 249 -21.62 7.31 18.49
C ASN A 249 -21.98 6.12 19.39
N PHE A 250 -21.83 4.89 18.88
CA PHE A 250 -22.12 3.67 19.66
C PHE A 250 -21.24 3.58 20.91
N SER A 251 -19.97 3.93 20.79
CA SER A 251 -19.00 3.83 21.88
C SER A 251 -18.94 5.07 22.78
N GLY A 252 -19.73 6.12 22.50
CA GLY A 252 -19.82 7.31 23.35
C GLY A 252 -18.59 8.24 23.27
N TYR A 253 -17.87 8.27 22.16
CA TYR A 253 -16.76 9.21 21.98
C TYR A 253 -17.25 10.65 21.87
N ASP A 254 -16.47 11.58 22.41
CA ASP A 254 -16.64 13.03 22.16
C ASP A 254 -16.16 13.35 20.73
N HIS A 255 -17.07 13.34 19.77
CA HIS A 255 -16.72 13.53 18.36
C HIS A 255 -17.69 14.42 17.60
N LYS A 256 -17.25 14.91 16.44
CA LYS A 256 -18.06 15.65 15.49
C LYS A 256 -17.74 15.19 14.08
N PHE A 257 -18.76 14.72 13.36
CA PHE A 257 -18.67 14.40 11.94
C PHE A 257 -19.31 15.52 11.11
N ALA A 258 -18.55 16.09 10.19
CA ALA A 258 -19.00 17.09 9.23
C ALA A 258 -19.02 16.49 7.82
N LEU A 259 -20.20 16.09 7.34
CA LEU A 259 -20.38 15.55 5.99
C LEU A 259 -20.97 16.63 5.08
N TYR A 260 -20.21 17.02 4.05
CA TYR A 260 -20.58 18.12 3.15
C TYR A 260 -21.19 17.60 1.85
N PRO A 261 -22.42 18.03 1.50
CA PRO A 261 -23.07 17.59 0.26
C PRO A 261 -22.31 18.05 -0.99
N GLY A 262 -22.05 17.09 -1.91
CA GLY A 262 -21.44 17.36 -3.21
C GLY A 262 -19.92 17.56 -3.21
N GLU A 263 -19.28 17.60 -2.04
CA GLU A 263 -17.81 17.72 -1.97
C GLU A 263 -17.14 16.39 -2.31
N ALA A 264 -16.08 16.49 -3.09
CA ALA A 264 -15.24 15.38 -3.50
C ALA A 264 -14.04 15.17 -2.55
N HIS A 265 -13.08 14.32 -2.92
CA HIS A 265 -11.84 14.08 -2.18
C HIS A 265 -10.93 15.31 -2.20
N SER A 266 -11.25 16.28 -1.37
CA SER A 266 -10.59 17.60 -1.36
C SER A 266 -10.46 18.17 0.04
N THR A 267 -9.33 18.81 0.31
CA THR A 267 -9.07 19.54 1.55
C THR A 267 -9.57 20.98 1.51
N ARG A 268 -10.19 21.43 0.43
CA ARG A 268 -10.64 22.82 0.23
C ARG A 268 -11.52 23.31 1.39
N LEU A 269 -12.62 22.60 1.67
CA LEU A 269 -13.50 22.98 2.76
C LEU A 269 -12.83 22.89 4.13
N ALA A 270 -12.03 21.85 4.35
CA ALA A 270 -11.26 21.72 5.58
C ALA A 270 -10.36 22.94 5.82
N SER A 271 -9.73 23.45 4.76
CA SER A 271 -8.88 24.64 4.84
C SER A 271 -9.68 25.93 5.13
N GLU A 272 -10.87 26.08 4.55
CA GLU A 272 -11.74 27.22 4.78
C GLU A 272 -12.24 27.31 6.23
N VAL A 273 -12.57 26.15 6.83
CA VAL A 273 -13.15 26.05 8.18
C VAL A 273 -12.14 25.62 9.24
N MET A 274 -10.84 25.58 8.92
CA MET A 274 -9.78 25.20 9.85
C MET A 274 -9.82 25.99 11.18
N PRO A 275 -10.05 27.32 11.19
CA PRO A 275 -10.16 28.06 12.45
C PRO A 275 -11.25 27.51 13.36
N ASP A 276 -12.43 27.19 12.83
CA ASP A 276 -13.56 26.70 13.60
C ASP A 276 -13.34 25.26 14.08
N ILE A 277 -12.65 24.46 13.27
CA ILE A 277 -12.25 23.10 13.66
C ILE A 277 -11.29 23.14 14.86
N LEU A 278 -10.28 23.99 14.81
CA LEU A 278 -9.34 24.14 15.92
C LEU A 278 -10.02 24.66 17.19
N ARG A 279 -10.93 25.65 17.11
CA ARG A 279 -11.76 26.09 18.23
C ARG A 279 -12.56 24.94 18.83
N TRP A 280 -13.20 24.14 17.99
CA TRP A 280 -13.97 22.98 18.43
C TRP A 280 -13.08 21.92 19.11
N LEU A 281 -11.93 21.61 18.53
CA LEU A 281 -11.00 20.60 19.01
C LEU A 281 -10.42 20.97 20.39
N TRP A 282 -10.11 22.27 20.58
CA TRP A 282 -9.52 22.81 21.81
C TRP A 282 -10.54 23.42 22.78
N ARG A 283 -11.86 23.28 22.52
CA ARG A 283 -12.88 23.80 23.41
C ARG A 283 -12.72 23.25 24.83
N GLY A 284 -12.89 24.13 25.82
CA GLY A 284 -12.79 23.78 27.23
C GLY A 284 -11.36 23.58 27.77
N TYR A 285 -10.35 23.73 26.92
CA TYR A 285 -8.95 23.69 27.40
C TYR A 285 -8.71 24.77 28.48
N PRO A 286 -7.98 24.47 29.58
CA PRO A 286 -7.17 23.28 29.84
C PRO A 286 -7.88 22.12 30.58
N ALA A 287 -9.20 22.13 30.68
CA ALA A 287 -9.89 21.00 31.30
C ALA A 287 -9.59 19.68 30.58
N PRO A 288 -9.36 18.59 31.33
CA PRO A 288 -9.06 17.29 30.73
C PRO A 288 -10.24 16.77 29.91
N ILE A 289 -9.92 16.00 28.87
CA ILE A 289 -10.92 15.26 28.10
C ILE A 289 -11.31 14.03 28.94
N SER A 290 -12.46 14.11 29.59
CA SER A 290 -13.03 12.96 30.30
C SER A 290 -13.59 11.95 29.30
N GLN A 291 -13.45 10.65 29.61
CA GLN A 291 -14.30 9.64 28.99
C GLN A 291 -15.75 10.01 29.32
N ASN A 292 -16.55 10.29 28.31
CA ASN A 292 -17.96 10.51 28.54
C ASN A 292 -18.57 9.21 29.10
N ALA A 293 -19.46 9.35 30.10
CA ALA A 293 -20.27 8.23 30.55
C ALA A 293 -20.91 7.58 29.29
N PRO A 294 -20.92 6.25 29.17
CA PRO A 294 -21.45 5.60 28.00
C PRO A 294 -22.82 6.16 27.70
N ALA A 295 -23.03 6.62 26.47
CA ALA A 295 -24.37 6.92 25.99
C ALA A 295 -25.22 5.73 26.37
N VAL A 296 -26.39 5.97 26.96
CA VAL A 296 -27.32 4.95 27.44
C VAL A 296 -27.35 3.83 26.41
N VAL A 297 -26.79 2.67 26.77
CA VAL A 297 -26.79 1.51 25.87
C VAL A 297 -28.25 1.31 25.49
N PRO A 298 -28.65 1.45 24.21
CA PRO A 298 -29.99 1.14 23.82
C PRO A 298 -30.17 -0.33 24.21
N THR A 299 -31.10 -0.58 25.12
CA THR A 299 -31.47 -1.96 25.46
C THR A 299 -31.75 -2.67 24.14
N PRO A 300 -31.04 -3.76 23.81
CA PRO A 300 -31.33 -4.48 22.58
C PRO A 300 -32.84 -4.72 22.55
N PRO A 301 -33.55 -4.44 21.47
CA PRO A 301 -34.97 -4.78 21.40
C PRO A 301 -35.07 -6.22 21.82
N GLY A 302 -35.81 -6.46 22.92
CA GLY A 302 -35.98 -7.80 23.48
C GLY A 302 -36.29 -8.76 22.32
N ARG A 303 -35.65 -9.93 22.31
CA ARG A 303 -36.00 -11.00 21.34
C ARG A 303 -37.51 -11.22 21.44
N GLY A 304 -38.25 -10.40 20.68
CA GLY A 304 -39.68 -10.51 20.55
C GLY A 304 -39.98 -11.87 19.96
N GLY A 305 -40.82 -12.61 20.64
CA GLY A 305 -41.28 -13.94 20.23
C GLY A 305 -41.78 -13.94 18.78
N ARG A 306 -41.49 -15.02 18.08
CA ARG A 306 -42.11 -15.35 16.79
C ARG A 306 -43.63 -15.17 16.88
N GLY A 307 -44.18 -14.23 16.15
CA GLY A 307 -45.61 -14.10 15.97
C GLY A 307 -46.05 -12.67 15.71
N GLY A 308 -46.23 -12.31 14.48
CA GLY A 308 -46.89 -11.08 14.06
C GLY A 308 -46.58 -10.74 12.61
N ALA A 309 -47.48 -11.11 11.69
CA ALA A 309 -47.45 -10.60 10.33
C ALA A 309 -47.52 -9.06 10.36
N GLY A 310 -46.36 -8.41 10.25
CA GLY A 310 -46.27 -6.97 10.19
C GLY A 310 -46.77 -6.46 8.84
N ARG A 311 -47.68 -5.50 8.88
CA ARG A 311 -48.18 -4.71 7.76
C ARG A 311 -47.00 -4.29 6.85
N ALA A 312 -47.18 -4.51 5.55
CA ALA A 312 -46.36 -3.92 4.52
C ALA A 312 -46.38 -2.40 4.70
N GLY A 313 -45.31 -1.84 5.24
CA GLY A 313 -45.09 -0.41 5.28
C GLY A 313 -44.95 0.10 3.85
N THR A 314 -45.63 1.21 3.55
CA THR A 314 -45.41 1.98 2.32
C THR A 314 -43.92 2.17 2.13
N PRO A 315 -43.36 1.96 0.92
CA PRO A 315 -41.96 2.24 0.67
C PRO A 315 -41.71 3.72 1.04
N ALA A 316 -40.79 3.96 1.95
CA ALA A 316 -40.32 5.30 2.22
C ALA A 316 -39.89 5.92 0.88
N ALA A 317 -40.40 7.12 0.57
CA ALA A 317 -39.96 7.88 -0.60
C ALA A 317 -38.45 7.85 -0.60
N GLY A 318 -37.85 7.35 -1.70
CA GLY A 318 -36.41 7.10 -1.77
C GLY A 318 -35.65 8.32 -1.29
N LEU A 319 -34.76 8.12 -0.33
CA LEU A 319 -33.79 9.16 0.07
C LEU A 319 -33.15 9.67 -1.22
N PRO A 320 -32.97 10.98 -1.39
CA PRO A 320 -32.28 11.50 -2.56
C PRO A 320 -30.92 10.82 -2.64
N VAL A 321 -30.71 10.07 -3.73
CA VAL A 321 -29.41 9.46 -3.99
C VAL A 321 -28.45 10.63 -4.16
N ALA A 322 -27.55 10.81 -3.20
CA ALA A 322 -26.49 11.79 -3.30
C ALA A 322 -25.74 11.58 -4.63
N PRO A 323 -25.32 12.66 -5.32
CA PRO A 323 -24.51 12.52 -6.50
C PRO A 323 -23.32 11.63 -6.15
N ARG A 324 -23.15 10.54 -6.89
CA ARG A 324 -22.00 9.66 -6.71
C ARG A 324 -20.75 10.43 -7.11
N GLY A 325 -19.73 10.35 -6.26
CA GLY A 325 -18.40 10.83 -6.60
C GLY A 325 -17.83 10.12 -7.83
N PRO A 326 -16.64 10.50 -8.30
CA PRO A 326 -16.02 9.85 -9.44
C PRO A 326 -15.90 8.35 -9.18
N VAL A 327 -16.57 7.55 -10.02
CA VAL A 327 -16.49 6.09 -9.98
C VAL A 327 -15.23 5.70 -10.74
N TYR A 328 -14.24 5.20 -10.03
CA TYR A 328 -13.05 4.64 -10.66
C TYR A 328 -13.38 3.28 -11.27
N ARG A 329 -12.89 3.06 -12.51
CA ARG A 329 -13.09 1.77 -13.17
C ARG A 329 -12.44 0.65 -12.35
N GLN A 330 -13.01 -0.55 -12.43
CA GLN A 330 -12.44 -1.76 -11.85
C GLN A 330 -10.96 -1.90 -12.29
N PRO A 331 -9.98 -1.92 -11.38
CA PRO A 331 -8.55 -1.95 -11.70
C PRO A 331 -8.16 -3.12 -12.61
N ALA A 332 -8.86 -4.25 -12.50
CA ALA A 332 -8.66 -5.40 -13.36
C ALA A 332 -8.69 -5.02 -14.86
N TYR A 333 -9.50 -4.05 -15.27
CA TYR A 333 -9.58 -3.59 -16.66
C TYR A 333 -8.37 -2.76 -17.12
N ASN A 334 -7.51 -2.34 -16.21
CA ASN A 334 -6.21 -1.74 -16.54
C ASN A 334 -5.16 -2.82 -16.87
N VAL A 335 -5.42 -4.07 -16.49
CA VAL A 335 -4.53 -5.21 -16.71
C VAL A 335 -5.07 -6.17 -17.75
N VAL A 336 -6.36 -6.52 -17.69
CA VAL A 336 -6.98 -7.47 -18.61
C VAL A 336 -8.09 -6.84 -19.43
N THR A 337 -8.37 -7.43 -20.59
CA THR A 337 -9.51 -7.09 -21.42
C THR A 337 -10.64 -8.08 -21.11
N PRO A 338 -11.89 -7.63 -20.87
CA PRO A 338 -12.99 -8.50 -20.45
C PRO A 338 -13.29 -9.66 -21.39
N ASP A 339 -13.11 -9.47 -22.69
CA ASP A 339 -13.33 -10.46 -23.74
C ASP A 339 -12.17 -11.45 -23.89
N LYS A 340 -11.01 -11.18 -23.29
CA LYS A 340 -9.86 -12.10 -23.28
C LYS A 340 -9.91 -12.96 -22.02
N GLN A 341 -10.26 -14.21 -22.20
CA GLN A 341 -10.34 -15.19 -21.11
C GLN A 341 -9.10 -16.06 -21.04
N TRP A 342 -9.01 -16.91 -20.03
CA TRP A 342 -7.94 -17.89 -19.89
C TRP A 342 -8.04 -18.96 -20.98
N GLU A 343 -6.93 -19.27 -21.60
CA GLU A 343 -6.75 -20.34 -22.57
C GLU A 343 -5.92 -21.45 -21.94
N ALA A 344 -6.42 -22.69 -21.92
CA ALA A 344 -5.65 -23.82 -21.47
C ALA A 344 -4.61 -24.21 -22.53
N ILE A 345 -3.38 -24.42 -22.11
CA ILE A 345 -2.32 -24.97 -22.98
C ILE A 345 -2.46 -26.49 -22.98
N ALA A 346 -3.00 -27.03 -24.06
CA ALA A 346 -3.17 -28.47 -24.21
C ALA A 346 -1.83 -29.14 -24.54
N GLY A 347 -1.54 -30.30 -23.87
CA GLY A 347 -0.32 -31.04 -24.10
C GLY A 347 -0.26 -32.34 -23.30
N ASP A 348 0.76 -33.13 -23.54
CA ASP A 348 1.05 -34.40 -22.86
C ASP A 348 1.87 -34.13 -21.59
N TYR A 349 1.26 -33.47 -20.60
CA TYR A 349 1.79 -33.23 -19.28
C TYR A 349 0.66 -33.26 -18.23
N THR A 350 0.99 -33.51 -16.97
CA THR A 350 -0.01 -33.74 -15.92
C THR A 350 0.22 -32.95 -14.64
N ALA A 351 1.41 -32.42 -14.43
CA ALA A 351 1.80 -31.73 -13.21
C ALA A 351 2.71 -30.53 -13.53
N ALA A 352 2.15 -29.55 -14.27
CA ALA A 352 2.85 -28.32 -14.58
C ALA A 352 3.25 -27.59 -13.28
N ALA A 353 4.48 -27.12 -13.24
CA ALA A 353 5.08 -26.38 -12.13
C ALA A 353 6.22 -25.52 -12.68
N ALA A 354 6.65 -24.54 -11.93
CA ALA A 354 7.74 -23.62 -12.27
C ALA A 354 7.64 -23.07 -13.69
N THR A 355 7.58 -21.78 -13.84
CA THR A 355 7.41 -21.14 -15.14
C THR A 355 8.46 -20.07 -15.39
N ALA A 356 8.90 -19.89 -16.63
CA ALA A 356 9.77 -18.78 -17.03
C ALA A 356 9.64 -18.50 -18.52
N ALA A 357 9.89 -17.26 -18.94
CA ALA A 357 10.04 -16.92 -20.34
C ALA A 357 11.52 -16.70 -20.71
N ASN A 358 11.85 -16.88 -21.98
CA ASN A 358 13.11 -16.48 -22.58
C ASN A 358 12.99 -15.16 -23.35
N GLN A 359 14.09 -14.69 -23.92
CA GLN A 359 14.14 -13.45 -24.70
C GLN A 359 13.26 -13.47 -25.96
N ALA A 360 13.00 -14.65 -26.53
CA ALA A 360 12.14 -14.82 -27.70
C ALA A 360 10.63 -14.81 -27.34
N GLY A 361 10.29 -14.81 -26.05
CA GLY A 361 8.91 -14.90 -25.56
C GLY A 361 8.38 -16.32 -25.41
N ASP A 362 9.20 -17.37 -25.71
CA ASP A 362 8.81 -18.75 -25.41
C ASP A 362 8.71 -18.94 -23.89
N VAL A 363 7.72 -19.71 -23.46
CA VAL A 363 7.52 -20.01 -22.05
C VAL A 363 7.92 -21.46 -21.75
N PHE A 364 8.70 -21.63 -20.71
CA PHE A 364 9.13 -22.93 -20.21
C PHE A 364 8.37 -23.29 -18.94
N PHE A 365 8.07 -24.57 -18.76
CA PHE A 365 7.53 -25.11 -17.53
C PHE A 365 7.97 -26.54 -17.31
N VAL A 366 8.01 -26.96 -16.06
CA VAL A 366 8.35 -28.34 -15.68
C VAL A 366 7.07 -29.16 -15.51
N ASP A 367 7.01 -30.35 -16.06
CA ASP A 367 6.07 -31.36 -15.60
C ASP A 367 6.73 -32.14 -14.44
N ALA A 368 6.36 -31.79 -13.22
CA ALA A 368 6.98 -32.34 -12.01
C ALA A 368 6.83 -33.88 -11.89
N LYS A 369 5.77 -34.46 -12.46
CA LYS A 369 5.52 -35.91 -12.41
C LYS A 369 6.39 -36.67 -13.37
N SER A 370 6.56 -36.22 -14.60
CA SER A 370 7.41 -36.86 -15.60
C SER A 370 8.86 -36.39 -15.56
N ASN A 371 9.14 -35.34 -14.76
CA ASN A 371 10.44 -34.67 -14.66
C ASN A 371 10.94 -34.14 -16.02
N ARG A 372 10.02 -33.71 -16.90
CA ARG A 372 10.33 -33.17 -18.21
C ARG A 372 10.23 -31.64 -18.16
N LEU A 373 11.08 -30.98 -18.91
CA LEU A 373 11.00 -29.57 -19.19
C LEU A 373 10.34 -29.34 -20.55
N TYR A 374 9.25 -28.61 -20.57
CA TYR A 374 8.52 -28.23 -21.78
C TYR A 374 8.84 -26.79 -22.17
N LYS A 375 8.76 -26.54 -23.45
CA LYS A 375 8.80 -25.22 -24.07
C LYS A 375 7.49 -25.00 -24.82
N VAL A 376 6.79 -23.92 -24.50
CA VAL A 376 5.62 -23.42 -25.25
C VAL A 376 6.11 -22.34 -26.19
N GLY A 377 6.02 -22.59 -27.47
CA GLY A 377 6.36 -21.59 -28.48
C GLY A 377 5.37 -20.44 -28.52
N THR A 378 5.67 -19.42 -29.29
CA THR A 378 4.78 -18.28 -29.49
C THR A 378 3.46 -18.65 -30.17
N ASP A 379 3.41 -19.82 -30.83
CA ASP A 379 2.20 -20.45 -31.39
C ASP A 379 1.30 -21.09 -30.31
N GLY A 380 1.72 -21.10 -29.05
CA GLY A 380 0.99 -21.66 -27.91
C GLY A 380 1.06 -23.19 -27.79
N LYS A 381 1.92 -23.87 -28.56
CA LYS A 381 2.04 -25.34 -28.52
C LYS A 381 3.21 -25.77 -27.65
N PRO A 382 3.01 -26.67 -26.64
CA PRO A 382 4.09 -27.21 -25.84
C PRO A 382 4.83 -28.33 -26.58
N ALA A 383 6.14 -28.30 -26.46
CA ALA A 383 7.03 -29.37 -26.91
C ALA A 383 8.03 -29.72 -25.81
N VAL A 384 8.46 -30.97 -25.75
CA VAL A 384 9.49 -31.38 -24.78
C VAL A 384 10.82 -30.74 -25.15
N PHE A 385 11.34 -29.88 -24.28
CA PHE A 385 12.65 -29.25 -24.42
C PHE A 385 13.76 -30.15 -23.81
N LYS A 386 13.47 -30.76 -22.63
CA LYS A 386 14.38 -31.76 -22.02
C LYS A 386 13.60 -32.92 -21.43
N GLN A 387 14.11 -34.15 -21.65
CA GLN A 387 13.52 -35.36 -21.10
C GLN A 387 13.76 -35.51 -19.57
N ASN A 388 14.78 -34.84 -19.04
CA ASN A 388 15.11 -34.88 -17.62
C ASN A 388 15.46 -33.45 -17.16
N ALA A 389 14.58 -32.85 -16.35
CA ALA A 389 14.76 -31.54 -15.76
C ALA A 389 15.57 -31.56 -14.46
N GLY A 390 16.01 -32.72 -13.96
CA GLY A 390 16.77 -32.85 -12.72
C GLY A 390 15.99 -32.48 -11.46
N GLY A 391 14.66 -32.62 -11.49
CA GLY A 391 13.80 -32.17 -10.39
C GLY A 391 13.79 -30.65 -10.26
N ALA A 392 13.79 -29.90 -11.38
CA ALA A 392 13.75 -28.45 -11.37
C ALA A 392 12.43 -27.97 -10.74
N LYS A 393 12.52 -27.05 -9.78
CA LYS A 393 11.41 -26.49 -9.01
C LYS A 393 11.27 -24.99 -9.12
N ALA A 394 12.25 -24.31 -9.72
CA ALA A 394 12.22 -22.91 -10.08
C ALA A 394 12.89 -22.69 -11.43
N LEU A 395 12.39 -21.77 -12.21
CA LEU A 395 12.92 -21.40 -13.51
C LEU A 395 13.03 -19.87 -13.62
N ARG A 396 14.10 -19.38 -14.31
CA ARG A 396 14.22 -17.95 -14.68
C ARG A 396 14.98 -17.81 -16.00
N GLY A 397 14.49 -16.93 -16.88
CA GLY A 397 15.27 -16.49 -18.03
C GLY A 397 16.41 -15.57 -17.59
N GLY A 398 17.62 -15.83 -18.07
CA GLY A 398 18.80 -15.03 -17.74
C GLY A 398 19.10 -13.93 -18.78
N PRO A 399 19.92 -12.94 -18.41
CA PRO A 399 20.34 -11.87 -19.31
C PRO A 399 21.25 -12.37 -20.45
N ASP A 400 21.86 -13.53 -20.28
CA ASP A 400 22.71 -14.21 -21.25
C ASP A 400 21.93 -15.10 -22.25
N GLY A 401 20.60 -15.04 -22.21
CA GLY A 401 19.72 -15.83 -23.07
C GLY A 401 19.54 -17.30 -22.63
N ARG A 402 20.14 -17.70 -21.50
CA ARG A 402 19.99 -19.05 -20.95
C ARG A 402 18.81 -19.14 -20.01
N LEU A 403 18.26 -20.35 -19.87
CA LEU A 403 17.23 -20.66 -18.89
C LEU A 403 17.90 -21.21 -17.63
N TYR A 404 17.73 -20.56 -16.51
CA TYR A 404 18.26 -20.97 -15.21
C TYR A 404 17.22 -21.77 -14.42
N ALA A 405 17.71 -22.72 -13.63
CA ALA A 405 16.85 -23.56 -12.79
C ALA A 405 17.51 -23.93 -11.47
N ILE A 406 16.70 -24.07 -10.42
CA ILE A 406 17.09 -24.77 -9.20
C ILE A 406 16.67 -26.23 -9.34
N GLN A 407 17.64 -27.14 -9.37
CA GLN A 407 17.43 -28.59 -9.43
C GLN A 407 17.49 -29.19 -8.02
N ALA A 408 16.36 -29.75 -7.55
CA ALA A 408 16.29 -30.39 -6.24
C ALA A 408 17.13 -31.67 -6.17
N THR A 409 17.09 -32.52 -7.21
CA THR A 409 17.79 -33.82 -7.22
C THR A 409 19.31 -33.67 -7.09
N GLY A 410 19.89 -32.65 -7.69
CA GLY A 410 21.34 -32.43 -7.63
C GLY A 410 21.75 -31.37 -6.62
N ARG A 411 20.79 -30.74 -5.91
CA ARG A 411 21.01 -29.59 -5.01
C ARG A 411 21.89 -28.52 -5.66
N ARG A 412 21.48 -28.06 -6.85
CA ARG A 412 22.32 -27.17 -7.67
C ARG A 412 21.50 -26.15 -8.47
N ILE A 413 22.13 -25.07 -8.85
CA ILE A 413 21.64 -24.19 -9.89
C ILE A 413 22.33 -24.59 -11.20
N VAL A 414 21.51 -24.76 -12.23
CA VAL A 414 21.98 -24.99 -13.60
C VAL A 414 21.46 -23.94 -14.54
N SER A 415 22.07 -23.82 -15.71
CA SER A 415 21.50 -23.07 -16.83
C SER A 415 21.54 -23.89 -18.11
N TRP A 416 20.49 -23.77 -18.95
CA TRP A 416 20.39 -24.43 -20.24
C TRP A 416 20.47 -23.40 -21.38
N GLY A 417 21.26 -23.70 -22.40
CA GLY A 417 21.29 -22.95 -23.64
C GLY A 417 20.04 -23.22 -24.50
N ALA A 418 19.88 -22.50 -25.59
CA ALA A 418 18.78 -22.71 -26.53
C ALA A 418 18.80 -24.12 -27.16
N ASP A 419 19.94 -24.74 -27.23
CA ASP A 419 20.19 -26.15 -27.66
C ASP A 419 19.95 -27.17 -26.54
N GLY A 420 19.58 -26.75 -25.34
CA GLY A 420 19.41 -27.60 -24.15
C GLY A 420 20.72 -28.02 -23.48
N ALA A 421 21.88 -27.48 -23.90
CA ALA A 421 23.17 -27.76 -23.26
C ALA A 421 23.19 -27.21 -21.81
N GLU A 422 23.45 -28.10 -20.85
CA GLU A 422 23.45 -27.81 -19.41
C GLU A 422 24.82 -27.32 -18.94
N LYS A 423 24.80 -26.25 -18.12
CA LYS A 423 25.96 -25.77 -17.39
C LYS A 423 25.59 -25.70 -15.91
N VAL A 424 26.42 -26.30 -15.04
CA VAL A 424 26.30 -26.12 -13.59
C VAL A 424 26.79 -24.73 -13.22
N VAL A 425 25.96 -23.96 -12.55
CA VAL A 425 26.24 -22.60 -12.09
C VAL A 425 26.71 -22.60 -10.63
N ALA A 426 26.02 -23.40 -9.79
CA ALA A 426 26.39 -23.55 -8.38
C ALA A 426 25.95 -24.93 -7.86
N SER A 427 26.72 -25.49 -6.93
CA SER A 427 26.42 -26.72 -6.23
C SER A 427 26.08 -26.47 -4.75
N ASN A 428 25.55 -27.49 -4.08
CA ASN A 428 25.14 -27.44 -2.67
C ASN A 428 24.11 -26.30 -2.42
N VAL A 429 23.04 -26.25 -3.24
CA VAL A 429 21.98 -25.29 -3.18
C VAL A 429 20.67 -25.96 -2.75
N ASP A 430 20.13 -25.56 -1.61
CA ASP A 430 18.79 -25.96 -1.12
C ASP A 430 17.76 -24.86 -1.41
N GLY A 431 17.95 -24.10 -2.50
CA GLY A 431 17.12 -22.96 -2.87
C GLY A 431 15.67 -23.33 -3.17
N PHE A 432 14.76 -22.39 -3.00
CA PHE A 432 13.35 -22.54 -3.36
C PHE A 432 13.05 -21.84 -4.69
N ASP A 433 13.34 -20.55 -4.82
CA ASP A 433 13.17 -19.74 -6.04
C ASP A 433 14.42 -18.87 -6.26
N LEU A 434 14.56 -18.32 -7.48
CA LEU A 434 15.71 -17.48 -7.87
C LEU A 434 15.29 -16.26 -8.67
N ALA A 435 16.06 -15.17 -8.54
CA ALA A 435 15.97 -13.98 -9.39
C ALA A 435 17.37 -13.63 -9.91
N ILE A 436 17.43 -13.11 -11.13
CA ILE A 436 18.70 -12.82 -11.81
C ILE A 436 18.72 -11.35 -12.22
N THR A 437 19.77 -10.62 -11.86
CA THR A 437 19.97 -9.25 -12.30
C THR A 437 20.51 -9.19 -13.73
N GLN A 438 20.38 -8.05 -14.39
CA GLN A 438 20.98 -7.82 -15.71
C GLN A 438 22.52 -8.01 -15.69
N SER A 439 23.18 -7.74 -14.56
CA SER A 439 24.62 -7.97 -14.39
C SER A 439 25.01 -9.42 -14.12
N GLY A 440 24.03 -10.35 -14.06
CA GLY A 440 24.27 -11.78 -13.83
C GLY A 440 24.39 -12.19 -12.37
N ASN A 441 24.10 -11.31 -11.41
CA ASN A 441 23.97 -11.71 -10.01
C ASN A 441 22.71 -12.55 -9.82
N ILE A 442 22.79 -13.63 -9.05
CA ILE A 442 21.69 -14.55 -8.77
C ILE A 442 21.36 -14.47 -7.29
N TYR A 443 20.13 -14.09 -6.97
CA TYR A 443 19.56 -14.26 -5.64
C TYR A 443 18.74 -15.53 -5.59
N PHE A 444 18.81 -16.26 -4.49
CA PHE A 444 17.90 -17.37 -4.25
C PHE A 444 17.48 -17.43 -2.78
N THR A 445 16.27 -17.92 -2.54
CA THR A 445 15.72 -18.16 -1.20
C THR A 445 16.06 -19.58 -0.73
N ASP A 446 16.36 -19.70 0.56
CA ASP A 446 16.57 -20.98 1.25
C ASP A 446 15.64 -21.03 2.48
N PRO A 447 14.45 -21.65 2.36
CA PRO A 447 13.50 -21.73 3.47
C PRO A 447 13.98 -22.58 4.64
N VAL A 448 14.86 -23.54 4.41
CA VAL A 448 15.39 -24.43 5.44
C VAL A 448 16.25 -23.65 6.43
N HIS A 449 17.12 -22.80 5.90
CA HIS A 449 18.02 -21.96 6.70
C HIS A 449 17.46 -20.57 6.97
N LYS A 450 16.26 -20.25 6.46
CA LYS A 450 15.61 -18.94 6.56
C LYS A 450 16.46 -17.79 6.02
N THR A 451 17.11 -18.01 4.87
CA THR A 451 18.06 -17.07 4.27
C THR A 451 17.71 -16.67 2.85
N VAL A 452 18.24 -15.50 2.44
CA VAL A 452 18.42 -15.17 1.04
C VAL A 452 19.91 -15.13 0.75
N VAL A 453 20.31 -15.81 -0.32
CA VAL A 453 21.71 -15.99 -0.72
C VAL A 453 21.94 -15.30 -2.06
N LEU A 454 23.07 -14.64 -2.19
CA LEU A 454 23.57 -14.05 -3.43
C LEU A 454 24.73 -14.90 -3.96
N ILE A 455 24.69 -15.19 -5.26
CA ILE A 455 25.84 -15.61 -6.05
C ILE A 455 26.13 -14.46 -7.02
N ASP A 456 27.27 -13.82 -6.86
CA ASP A 456 27.65 -12.71 -7.74
C ASP A 456 28.06 -13.19 -9.15
N ALA A 457 28.21 -12.25 -10.08
CA ALA A 457 28.62 -12.55 -11.45
C ALA A 457 30.00 -13.24 -11.58
N LYS A 458 30.80 -13.22 -10.51
CA LYS A 458 32.10 -13.93 -10.42
C LYS A 458 31.94 -15.33 -9.82
N GLY A 459 30.71 -15.74 -9.44
CA GLY A 459 30.41 -17.01 -8.81
C GLY A 459 30.68 -17.06 -7.29
N GLN A 460 30.95 -15.91 -6.65
CA GLN A 460 31.13 -15.86 -5.20
C GLN A 460 29.79 -15.89 -4.50
N ARG A 461 29.65 -16.79 -3.54
CA ARG A 461 28.43 -17.04 -2.78
C ARG A 461 28.49 -16.38 -1.40
N ARG A 462 27.45 -15.65 -1.02
CA ARG A 462 27.27 -15.09 0.32
C ARG A 462 25.80 -15.01 0.73
N THR A 463 25.53 -15.16 2.02
CA THR A 463 24.21 -14.88 2.59
C THR A 463 24.03 -13.38 2.69
N VAL A 464 22.95 -12.85 2.12
CA VAL A 464 22.61 -11.41 2.12
C VAL A 464 21.43 -11.07 3.03
N TYR A 465 20.71 -12.09 3.49
CA TYR A 465 19.71 -11.98 4.55
C TYR A 465 19.70 -13.26 5.37
N SER A 466 19.69 -13.11 6.71
CA SER A 466 19.56 -14.24 7.66
C SER A 466 18.85 -13.77 8.93
N GLY A 467 17.75 -14.42 9.25
CA GLY A 467 16.98 -14.17 10.48
C GLY A 467 16.24 -12.85 10.52
N GLY A 468 15.50 -12.57 11.57
CA GLY A 468 14.97 -11.23 11.86
C GLY A 468 13.63 -10.88 11.24
N GLY A 469 12.77 -11.83 10.89
CA GLY A 469 11.38 -11.52 10.54
C GLY A 469 10.74 -12.41 9.49
N ILE A 470 11.47 -12.86 8.46
CA ILE A 470 10.96 -13.86 7.51
C ILE A 470 11.16 -15.25 8.09
N GLU A 471 10.08 -16.00 8.23
CA GLU A 471 10.12 -17.36 8.79
C GLU A 471 10.31 -18.46 7.74
N ALA A 472 9.79 -18.25 6.53
CA ALA A 472 9.92 -19.19 5.41
C ALA A 472 10.03 -18.43 4.09
N PRO A 473 11.21 -17.93 3.70
CA PRO A 473 11.40 -17.23 2.44
C PRO A 473 11.18 -18.20 1.27
N THR A 474 10.22 -17.88 0.40
CA THR A 474 9.86 -18.69 -0.78
C THR A 474 10.11 -17.92 -2.07
N ALA A 475 9.06 -17.57 -2.81
CA ALA A 475 9.20 -16.85 -4.07
C ALA A 475 9.89 -15.49 -3.90
N LEU A 476 10.67 -15.09 -4.90
CA LEU A 476 11.31 -13.78 -4.92
C LEU A 476 11.31 -13.16 -6.32
N ALA A 477 11.30 -11.83 -6.37
CA ALA A 477 11.40 -11.08 -7.62
C ALA A 477 12.06 -9.71 -7.43
N LEU A 478 12.81 -9.26 -8.43
CA LEU A 478 13.36 -7.92 -8.51
C LEU A 478 12.34 -6.94 -9.11
N THR A 479 12.37 -5.70 -8.67
CA THR A 479 11.70 -4.59 -9.37
C THR A 479 12.37 -4.35 -10.74
N PRO A 480 11.67 -3.74 -11.74
CA PRO A 480 12.23 -3.52 -13.08
C PRO A 480 13.52 -2.70 -13.10
N ASP A 481 13.70 -1.82 -12.12
CA ASP A 481 14.91 -1.00 -11.92
C ASP A 481 15.97 -1.66 -11.03
N HIS A 482 15.73 -2.90 -10.59
CA HIS A 482 16.58 -3.63 -9.65
C HIS A 482 16.89 -2.87 -8.34
N ALA A 483 16.08 -1.89 -7.99
CA ALA A 483 16.23 -1.16 -6.73
C ALA A 483 15.85 -2.01 -5.53
N PHE A 484 14.89 -2.91 -5.71
CA PHE A 484 14.37 -3.73 -4.62
C PHE A 484 14.25 -5.21 -5.01
N LEU A 485 14.52 -6.06 -4.03
CA LEU A 485 14.22 -7.49 -4.05
C LEU A 485 13.04 -7.74 -3.12
N ASN A 486 11.98 -8.33 -3.67
CA ASN A 486 10.78 -8.70 -2.92
C ASN A 486 10.78 -10.20 -2.66
N VAL A 487 10.44 -10.58 -1.43
CA VAL A 487 10.52 -11.97 -0.94
C VAL A 487 9.23 -12.34 -0.25
N ASN A 488 8.59 -13.42 -0.69
CA ASN A 488 7.46 -14.01 0.00
C ASN A 488 7.89 -14.71 1.29
N ASP A 489 7.08 -14.58 2.33
CA ASP A 489 7.14 -15.43 3.50
C ASP A 489 5.93 -16.38 3.50
N ALA A 490 6.16 -17.67 3.36
CA ALA A 490 5.08 -18.67 3.35
C ALA A 490 4.36 -18.81 4.71
N LYS A 491 4.82 -18.13 5.76
CA LYS A 491 4.21 -18.15 7.10
C LYS A 491 3.33 -16.93 7.37
N THR A 492 3.43 -15.90 6.54
CA THR A 492 2.65 -14.68 6.70
C THR A 492 2.05 -14.23 5.37
N ARG A 493 1.05 -13.36 5.42
CA ARG A 493 0.52 -12.70 4.23
C ARG A 493 1.19 -11.35 3.95
N GLU A 494 2.37 -11.13 4.50
CA GLU A 494 3.10 -9.87 4.40
C GLU A 494 4.44 -10.10 3.71
N PRO A 495 4.49 -10.09 2.36
CA PRO A 495 5.74 -10.17 1.63
C PRO A 495 6.67 -9.02 1.96
N TRP A 496 7.95 -9.35 2.08
CA TRP A 496 9.00 -8.41 2.41
C TRP A 496 9.60 -7.75 1.17
N SER A 497 10.14 -6.55 1.36
CA SER A 497 10.90 -5.85 0.34
C SER A 497 12.19 -5.29 0.92
N PHE A 498 13.30 -5.51 0.21
CA PHE A 498 14.65 -5.09 0.58
C PHE A 498 15.20 -4.16 -0.48
N ARG A 499 15.87 -3.07 -0.07
CA ARG A 499 16.70 -2.31 -0.99
C ARG A 499 17.93 -3.12 -1.38
N VAL A 500 18.26 -3.14 -2.67
CA VAL A 500 19.47 -3.78 -3.20
C VAL A 500 20.60 -2.76 -3.21
N ALA A 501 21.64 -2.98 -2.40
CA ALA A 501 22.82 -2.14 -2.35
C ALA A 501 23.70 -2.30 -3.60
N ALA A 502 24.65 -1.40 -3.79
CA ALA A 502 25.53 -1.41 -4.96
C ALA A 502 26.37 -2.69 -5.09
N ASP A 503 26.74 -3.30 -3.97
CA ASP A 503 27.46 -4.58 -3.91
C ASP A 503 26.54 -5.81 -3.97
N GLY A 504 25.23 -5.61 -4.08
CA GLY A 504 24.20 -6.65 -4.09
C GLY A 504 23.74 -7.12 -2.70
N SER A 505 24.20 -6.51 -1.62
CA SER A 505 23.67 -6.76 -0.27
C SER A 505 22.20 -6.31 -0.19
N LEU A 506 21.46 -6.89 0.75
CA LEU A 506 20.07 -6.51 1.02
C LEU A 506 20.01 -5.63 2.27
N GLU A 507 19.40 -4.47 2.13
CA GLU A 507 19.30 -3.45 3.17
C GLU A 507 17.84 -3.06 3.42
N HIS A 508 17.56 -2.53 4.60
CA HIS A 508 16.28 -1.91 4.93
C HIS A 508 15.06 -2.79 4.65
N GLY A 509 15.19 -4.10 4.93
CA GLY A 509 14.09 -5.04 4.76
C GLY A 509 12.92 -4.76 5.67
N ALA A 510 11.70 -4.84 5.12
CA ALA A 510 10.46 -4.64 5.86
C ALA A 510 9.31 -5.45 5.23
N PRO A 511 8.27 -5.83 6.01
CA PRO A 511 7.01 -6.37 5.49
C PRO A 511 6.26 -5.24 4.79
N PHE A 512 6.51 -5.09 3.50
CA PHE A 512 6.07 -3.94 2.71
C PHE A 512 4.73 -4.17 2.01
N PHE A 513 4.45 -5.40 1.61
CA PHE A 513 3.21 -5.78 0.94
C PHE A 513 2.24 -6.46 1.91
N ARG A 514 0.97 -6.55 1.50
CA ARG A 514 -0.05 -7.29 2.24
C ARG A 514 -1.00 -7.96 1.28
N MET A 515 -1.09 -9.29 1.33
CA MET A 515 -1.99 -10.11 0.53
C MET A 515 -3.38 -10.17 1.17
N GLU A 516 -4.43 -10.31 0.34
CA GLU A 516 -5.82 -10.50 0.79
C GLU A 516 -6.13 -11.95 1.14
N THR A 517 -5.33 -12.90 0.66
CA THR A 517 -5.48 -14.31 1.03
C THR A 517 -5.54 -14.48 2.54
N SER A 518 -6.55 -15.23 3.02
CA SER A 518 -6.76 -15.41 4.45
C SER A 518 -5.58 -16.16 5.10
N GLU A 519 -5.34 -15.89 6.38
CA GLU A 519 -4.29 -16.57 7.14
C GLU A 519 -4.47 -18.09 7.23
N GLN A 520 -5.70 -18.56 7.08
CA GLN A 520 -6.01 -20.00 7.07
C GLN A 520 -5.50 -20.69 5.80
N ASN A 521 -5.35 -19.95 4.70
CA ASN A 521 -4.92 -20.46 3.39
C ASN A 521 -3.47 -20.10 3.05
N ARG A 522 -2.69 -19.59 3.98
CA ARG A 522 -1.33 -19.11 3.72
C ARG A 522 -0.32 -20.18 3.31
N LEU A 523 -0.58 -21.46 3.55
CA LEU A 523 0.25 -22.56 3.07
C LEU A 523 0.15 -22.77 1.56
N ASP A 524 -0.88 -22.20 0.93
CA ASP A 524 -1.17 -22.30 -0.50
C ASP A 524 -0.72 -21.04 -1.26
N THR A 525 0.15 -20.23 -0.65
CA THR A 525 0.59 -18.97 -1.26
C THR A 525 1.65 -19.19 -2.33
N ALA A 526 1.74 -18.20 -3.21
CA ALA A 526 2.55 -18.09 -4.40
C ALA A 526 3.92 -18.78 -4.29
N GLN A 527 4.17 -19.72 -5.17
CA GLN A 527 5.48 -20.36 -5.34
C GLN A 527 6.37 -19.59 -6.32
N GLU A 528 5.80 -18.60 -7.00
CA GLU A 528 6.48 -17.71 -7.94
C GLU A 528 5.86 -16.31 -7.93
N ILE A 529 6.64 -15.28 -8.23
CA ILE A 529 6.20 -13.89 -8.39
C ILE A 529 6.53 -13.45 -9.81
N ALA A 530 5.51 -12.98 -10.55
CA ALA A 530 5.71 -12.25 -11.79
C ALA A 530 5.66 -10.73 -11.53
N VAL A 531 6.39 -9.96 -12.32
CA VAL A 531 6.46 -8.49 -12.20
C VAL A 531 6.22 -7.88 -13.57
N ASP A 532 5.44 -6.80 -13.64
CA ASP A 532 5.26 -6.02 -14.87
C ASP A 532 6.20 -4.79 -14.94
N ASN A 533 6.24 -4.10 -16.08
CA ASN A 533 7.10 -2.92 -16.29
C ASN A 533 6.77 -1.76 -15.37
N SER A 534 5.58 -1.74 -14.76
CA SER A 534 5.19 -0.71 -13.79
C SER A 534 5.63 -1.06 -12.37
N GLY A 535 6.24 -2.23 -12.17
CA GLY A 535 6.69 -2.73 -10.88
C GLY A 535 5.57 -3.39 -10.06
N ASN A 536 4.40 -3.62 -10.65
CA ASN A 536 3.33 -4.37 -9.97
C ASN A 536 3.71 -5.84 -9.90
N MET A 537 3.36 -6.48 -8.78
CA MET A 537 3.64 -7.89 -8.52
C MET A 537 2.39 -8.73 -8.61
N TYR A 538 2.51 -9.87 -9.23
CA TYR A 538 1.44 -10.82 -9.45
C TYR A 538 1.78 -12.11 -8.70
N ARG A 539 0.88 -12.54 -7.81
CA ARG A 539 1.03 -13.75 -6.99
C ARG A 539 -0.21 -14.61 -7.12
N GLY A 540 0.01 -15.89 -7.40
CA GLY A 540 -1.07 -16.86 -7.41
C GLY A 540 -1.48 -17.26 -5.99
N THR A 541 -2.80 -17.35 -5.75
CA THR A 541 -3.40 -17.73 -4.47
C THR A 541 -4.66 -18.54 -4.69
N ILE A 542 -5.33 -18.94 -3.61
CA ILE A 542 -6.68 -19.57 -3.67
C ILE A 542 -7.75 -18.59 -4.15
N MET A 543 -7.55 -17.29 -3.99
CA MET A 543 -8.49 -16.26 -4.45
C MET A 543 -8.36 -15.96 -5.95
N GLY A 544 -7.26 -16.37 -6.57
CA GLY A 544 -6.89 -16.07 -7.94
C GLY A 544 -5.47 -15.54 -8.04
N ILE A 545 -5.26 -14.51 -8.86
CA ILE A 545 -3.95 -13.85 -8.96
C ILE A 545 -4.07 -12.47 -8.34
N GLU A 546 -3.47 -12.33 -7.18
CA GLU A 546 -3.39 -11.06 -6.45
C GLU A 546 -2.32 -10.18 -7.08
N MET A 547 -2.67 -8.91 -7.36
CA MET A 547 -1.73 -7.91 -7.89
C MET A 547 -1.56 -6.77 -6.90
N GLU A 548 -0.35 -6.63 -6.40
CA GLU A 548 0.04 -5.50 -5.56
C GLU A 548 0.80 -4.46 -6.38
N SER A 549 0.45 -3.21 -6.18
CA SER A 549 1.16 -2.08 -6.79
C SER A 549 2.56 -1.90 -6.20
N ALA A 550 3.39 -1.15 -6.93
CA ALA A 550 4.74 -0.81 -6.45
C ALA A 550 4.75 -0.04 -5.12
N SER A 551 3.63 0.55 -4.70
CA SER A 551 3.46 1.23 -3.41
C SER A 551 3.11 0.27 -2.25
N GLY A 552 2.93 -1.02 -2.53
CA GLY A 552 2.62 -2.04 -1.52
C GLY A 552 1.13 -2.24 -1.23
N ARG A 553 0.25 -1.64 -2.02
CA ARG A 553 -1.20 -1.81 -1.94
C ARG A 553 -1.66 -2.99 -2.77
N MET A 554 -2.65 -3.71 -2.26
CA MET A 554 -3.40 -4.70 -3.03
C MET A 554 -4.43 -3.97 -3.90
N ASP A 555 -4.19 -3.90 -5.21
CA ASP A 555 -5.05 -3.14 -6.12
C ASP A 555 -6.13 -4.00 -6.77
N MET A 556 -5.90 -5.29 -6.98
CA MET A 556 -6.87 -6.17 -7.60
C MET A 556 -6.58 -7.66 -7.41
N ILE A 557 -7.59 -8.48 -7.67
CA ILE A 557 -7.49 -9.93 -7.79
C ILE A 557 -8.04 -10.31 -9.15
N LEU A 558 -7.22 -10.93 -9.99
CA LEU A 558 -7.67 -11.49 -11.27
C LEU A 558 -8.31 -12.86 -11.02
N ASN A 559 -9.44 -13.11 -11.66
CA ASN A 559 -10.08 -14.41 -11.59
C ASN A 559 -9.10 -15.53 -12.00
N PRO A 560 -9.06 -16.65 -11.27
CA PRO A 560 -8.23 -17.80 -11.64
C PRO A 560 -8.73 -18.46 -12.92
N PRO A 561 -7.93 -19.29 -13.59
CA PRO A 561 -8.41 -20.13 -14.69
C PRO A 561 -9.57 -21.05 -14.30
N LYS A 562 -9.55 -21.57 -13.08
CA LYS A 562 -10.62 -22.35 -12.46
C LYS A 562 -10.90 -21.85 -11.06
N TYR A 563 -12.15 -21.96 -10.61
CA TYR A 563 -12.49 -21.62 -9.25
C TYR A 563 -12.35 -22.81 -8.30
N GLY A 564 -11.91 -22.54 -7.07
CA GLY A 564 -11.79 -23.53 -6.01
C GLY A 564 -10.44 -24.25 -5.94
N SER A 565 -9.47 -23.84 -6.73
CA SER A 565 -8.11 -24.34 -6.74
C SER A 565 -7.10 -23.20 -6.51
N VAL A 566 -5.86 -23.55 -6.19
CA VAL A 566 -4.79 -22.57 -5.96
C VAL A 566 -4.02 -22.34 -7.27
N VAL A 567 -3.87 -21.07 -7.64
CA VAL A 567 -2.89 -20.68 -8.67
C VAL A 567 -1.51 -20.70 -8.03
N SER A 568 -0.66 -21.62 -8.44
CA SER A 568 0.64 -21.86 -7.79
C SER A 568 1.80 -21.07 -8.38
N HIS A 569 1.83 -20.90 -9.71
CA HIS A 569 2.90 -20.21 -10.43
C HIS A 569 2.32 -19.22 -11.43
N VAL A 570 3.04 -18.12 -11.65
CA VAL A 570 2.67 -17.07 -12.60
C VAL A 570 3.92 -16.53 -13.30
N ALA A 571 3.85 -16.33 -14.61
CA ALA A 571 4.92 -15.73 -15.40
C ALA A 571 4.37 -14.91 -16.57
N PHE A 572 5.07 -13.87 -16.96
CA PHE A 572 4.81 -13.19 -18.23
C PHE A 572 5.61 -13.83 -19.35
N GLY A 573 4.99 -13.97 -20.54
CA GLY A 573 5.60 -14.52 -21.74
C GLY A 573 4.92 -14.01 -23.00
N GLY A 574 5.21 -14.66 -24.14
CA GLY A 574 4.81 -14.20 -25.46
C GLY A 574 5.82 -13.22 -26.07
N PRO A 575 5.73 -12.94 -27.38
CA PRO A 575 6.68 -12.10 -28.11
C PRO A 575 6.84 -10.70 -27.50
N ASP A 576 5.72 -10.12 -27.04
CA ASP A 576 5.66 -8.80 -26.41
C ASP A 576 5.64 -8.87 -24.89
N ARG A 577 5.70 -10.07 -24.30
CA ARG A 577 5.52 -10.35 -22.86
C ARG A 577 4.22 -9.82 -22.30
N ASP A 578 3.18 -9.77 -23.11
CA ASP A 578 1.83 -9.33 -22.75
C ASP A 578 0.87 -10.50 -22.43
N TRP A 579 1.40 -11.72 -22.40
CA TRP A 579 0.66 -12.91 -21.96
C TRP A 579 1.04 -13.28 -20.53
N LEU A 580 0.05 -13.29 -19.66
CA LEU A 580 0.19 -13.84 -18.30
C LEU A 580 -0.12 -15.34 -18.35
N TYR A 581 0.84 -16.13 -17.93
CA TYR A 581 0.73 -17.58 -17.74
C TYR A 581 0.48 -17.90 -16.29
N ALA A 582 -0.35 -18.92 -16.03
CA ALA A 582 -0.70 -19.38 -14.70
C ALA A 582 -0.73 -20.90 -14.64
N VAL A 583 -0.24 -21.46 -13.55
CA VAL A 583 -0.36 -22.90 -13.26
C VAL A 583 -1.41 -23.09 -12.18
N GLU A 584 -2.40 -23.94 -12.47
CA GLU A 584 -3.45 -24.32 -11.56
C GLU A 584 -3.82 -25.79 -11.77
N ASP A 585 -3.93 -26.58 -10.69
CA ASP A 585 -4.18 -28.03 -10.73
C ASP A 585 -3.25 -28.80 -11.69
N GLY A 586 -1.97 -28.41 -11.75
CA GLY A 586 -0.99 -29.02 -12.63
C GLY A 586 -1.22 -28.77 -14.12
N LYS A 587 -2.08 -27.83 -14.49
CA LYS A 587 -2.31 -27.37 -15.87
C LYS A 587 -1.78 -25.97 -16.07
N LEU A 588 -1.25 -25.72 -17.26
CA LEU A 588 -0.80 -24.41 -17.67
C LEU A 588 -1.90 -23.71 -18.45
N TYR A 589 -2.16 -22.47 -18.09
CA TYR A 589 -3.10 -21.55 -18.75
C TYR A 589 -2.36 -20.28 -19.16
N ARG A 590 -2.92 -19.54 -20.12
CA ARG A 590 -2.46 -18.20 -20.47
C ARG A 590 -3.64 -17.25 -20.70
N ARG A 591 -3.40 -15.98 -20.45
CA ARG A 591 -4.37 -14.90 -20.73
C ARG A 591 -3.63 -13.67 -21.23
N GLN A 592 -4.11 -13.08 -22.34
CA GLN A 592 -3.53 -11.85 -22.83
C GLN A 592 -3.87 -10.67 -21.92
N THR A 593 -2.88 -9.84 -21.64
CA THR A 593 -2.98 -8.67 -20.77
C THR A 593 -2.66 -7.38 -21.53
N LYS A 594 -2.99 -6.24 -20.94
CA LYS A 594 -2.57 -4.91 -21.39
C LYS A 594 -1.21 -4.50 -20.80
N ARG A 595 -0.65 -5.34 -19.92
CA ARG A 595 0.63 -5.12 -19.23
C ARG A 595 1.71 -5.98 -19.89
N LYS A 596 2.93 -5.51 -19.79
CA LYS A 596 4.12 -6.24 -20.25
C LYS A 596 4.95 -6.66 -19.05
N GLY A 597 5.36 -7.91 -19.02
CA GLY A 597 6.24 -8.42 -17.97
C GLY A 597 7.62 -7.76 -18.01
N ALA A 598 8.19 -7.50 -16.85
CA ALA A 598 9.59 -7.12 -16.70
C ALA A 598 10.50 -8.34 -16.93
N ALA A 599 11.71 -8.09 -17.46
CA ALA A 599 12.65 -9.17 -17.78
C ALA A 599 14.10 -8.79 -17.43
N SER A 600 14.87 -9.76 -16.97
CA SER A 600 16.27 -9.58 -16.53
C SER A 600 17.22 -9.16 -17.65
N TRP A 601 16.84 -9.37 -18.90
CA TRP A 601 17.65 -8.99 -20.09
C TRP A 601 17.32 -7.58 -20.62
N GLU A 602 16.27 -6.94 -20.11
CA GLU A 602 15.98 -5.57 -20.49
C GLU A 602 16.91 -4.57 -19.79
N PRO A 603 17.13 -3.40 -20.40
CA PRO A 603 17.84 -2.33 -19.71
C PRO A 603 17.16 -1.99 -18.39
N VAL A 604 17.96 -1.90 -17.34
CA VAL A 604 17.50 -1.46 -16.02
C VAL A 604 17.03 -0.01 -16.13
N LYS A 605 15.77 0.23 -15.83
CA LYS A 605 15.13 1.55 -15.89
C LYS A 605 14.04 1.67 -14.83
N PRO A 606 13.70 2.89 -14.42
CA PRO A 606 12.59 3.10 -13.50
C PRO A 606 11.30 2.44 -13.99
N PRO A 607 10.47 1.92 -13.07
CA PRO A 607 9.13 1.45 -13.40
C PRO A 607 8.33 2.53 -14.12
N GLN A 608 7.50 2.12 -15.07
CA GLN A 608 6.58 3.05 -15.72
C GLN A 608 5.48 3.42 -14.72
N PRO A 609 5.00 4.68 -14.69
CA PRO A 609 3.86 5.03 -13.83
C PRO A 609 2.70 4.08 -14.09
N SER A 610 2.04 3.63 -13.04
CA SER A 610 0.74 2.97 -13.16
C SER A 610 -0.25 3.96 -13.75
N LEU A 611 -1.01 3.55 -14.74
CA LEU A 611 -2.00 4.37 -15.43
C LEU A 611 -3.17 4.72 -14.51
#